data_66ea6b2a0d730ff32649263d5bd37692
#
_entry.id   66ea6b2a0d730ff32649263d5bd37692
#
_cell.length_a   1.000
_cell.length_b   1.000
_cell.length_c   1.000
_cell.angle_alpha   90.00
_cell.angle_beta   90.00
_cell.angle_gamma   90.00
#
_symmetry.space_group_name_H-M   'P 1'
#
loop_
_entity.id
_entity.type
_entity.pdbx_description
1 polymer ?
#
loop_
_entity_poly.entity_id
_entity_poly.type
_entity_poly.pdbx_seq_one_letter_code
_entity_poly.pdbx_strand_id
1 'polypeptide(L)'
;MRLNFEKSLFFTLIFIIIFILTYNILHYAPLLGYDAEAHINYVDHLSRYLPKEIDLPSDEETREFFNPPLAYLVPSLVQVICRNTIESYDFLADCRPIYAKVTQIFQSILYLLTIFFNLLLLKKFNHQKSIINVGYLLLVSLLAANYRTISMIRGEPYILFFLSLFLLLFFECSKN
;
A
#
# COMPACT_ATOMS: atom_id res chain seq x y z
N MET A 1 17.46 24.80 22.09
CA MET A 1 18.26 23.69 21.54
C MET A 1 17.45 22.40 21.34
N ARG A 2 16.69 21.91 22.34
CA ARG A 2 15.86 20.69 22.28
C ARG A 2 14.82 20.69 21.15
N LEU A 3 14.10 21.80 20.95
CA LEU A 3 13.03 21.91 19.93
C LEU A 3 13.57 21.78 18.49
N ASN A 4 14.80 22.26 18.24
CA ASN A 4 15.43 22.16 16.92
C ASN A 4 15.90 20.72 16.65
N PHE A 5 16.35 20.00 17.67
CA PHE A 5 16.74 18.60 17.56
C PHE A 5 15.55 17.70 17.24
N GLU A 6 14.41 17.87 17.93
CA GLU A 6 13.21 17.08 17.67
C GLU A 6 12.66 17.29 16.25
N LYS A 7 12.66 18.54 15.77
CA LYS A 7 12.29 18.85 14.37
C LYS A 7 13.26 18.22 13.35
N SER A 8 14.55 18.33 13.61
CA SER A 8 15.54 17.70 12.72
C SER A 8 15.35 16.19 12.67
N LEU A 9 15.17 15.54 13.81
CA LEU A 9 14.93 14.10 13.90
C LEU A 9 13.64 13.69 13.18
N PHE A 10 12.56 14.47 13.35
CA PHE A 10 11.28 14.24 12.65
C PHE A 10 11.47 14.21 11.12
N PHE A 11 12.12 15.23 10.54
CA PHE A 11 12.35 15.27 9.10
C PHE A 11 13.33 14.19 8.63
N THR A 12 14.33 13.85 9.44
CA THR A 12 15.27 12.76 9.13
C THR A 12 14.53 11.42 9.03
N LEU A 13 13.61 11.13 9.97
CA LEU A 13 12.82 9.90 9.94
C LEU A 13 11.86 9.83 8.74
N ILE A 14 11.20 10.94 8.40
CA ILE A 14 10.38 11.01 7.17
C ILE A 14 11.25 10.74 5.93
N PHE A 15 12.42 11.35 5.85
CA PHE A 15 13.35 11.10 4.75
C PHE A 15 13.79 9.64 4.66
N ILE A 16 14.11 9.00 5.79
CA ILE A 16 14.46 7.57 5.85
C ILE A 16 13.30 6.71 5.33
N ILE A 17 12.06 6.98 5.75
CA ILE A 17 10.88 6.22 5.29
C ILE A 17 10.74 6.35 3.78
N ILE A 18 10.77 7.58 3.25
CA ILE A 18 10.66 7.82 1.80
C ILE A 18 11.82 7.15 1.05
N PHE A 19 13.03 7.23 1.58
CA PHE A 19 14.21 6.59 0.99
C PHE A 19 14.04 5.07 0.90
N ILE A 20 13.60 4.41 1.98
CA ILE A 20 13.37 2.95 2.00
C ILE A 20 12.28 2.55 1.00
N LEU A 21 11.17 3.29 0.95
CA LEU A 21 10.08 3.02 -0.01
C LEU A 21 10.58 3.16 -1.44
N THR A 22 11.30 4.24 -1.73
CA THR A 22 11.85 4.47 -3.07
C THR A 22 12.87 3.40 -3.44
N TYR A 23 13.76 3.03 -2.52
CA TYR A 23 14.71 1.95 -2.73
C TYR A 23 14.01 0.63 -3.05
N ASN A 24 12.95 0.29 -2.31
CA ASN A 24 12.17 -0.93 -2.55
C ASN A 24 11.47 -0.89 -3.91
N ILE A 25 10.88 0.24 -4.30
CA ILE A 25 10.25 0.40 -5.62
C ILE A 25 11.28 0.14 -6.74
N LEU A 26 12.52 0.58 -6.57
CA LEU A 26 13.55 0.43 -7.59
C LEU A 26 14.16 -0.97 -7.64
N HIS A 27 14.31 -1.65 -6.50
CA HIS A 27 15.14 -2.86 -6.39
C HIS A 27 14.36 -4.13 -6.04
N TYR A 28 13.19 -4.01 -5.41
CA TYR A 28 12.40 -5.18 -5.02
C TYR A 28 11.45 -5.60 -6.15
N ALA A 29 11.46 -6.88 -6.48
CA ALA A 29 10.51 -7.45 -7.45
C ALA A 29 9.19 -7.81 -6.74
N PRO A 30 8.08 -7.11 -7.00
CA PRO A 30 6.83 -7.26 -6.24
C PRO A 30 6.11 -8.60 -6.49
N LEU A 31 6.51 -9.34 -7.52
CA LEU A 31 6.01 -10.69 -7.81
C LEU A 31 6.72 -11.78 -6.99
N LEU A 32 7.73 -11.43 -6.18
CA LEU A 32 8.40 -12.36 -5.29
C LEU A 32 7.71 -12.39 -3.93
N GLY A 33 7.53 -13.58 -3.39
CA GLY A 33 6.95 -13.77 -2.05
C GLY A 33 6.36 -15.16 -1.89
N TYR A 34 6.15 -15.59 -0.65
CA TYR A 34 5.62 -16.91 -0.34
C TYR A 34 4.22 -17.14 -0.95
N ASP A 35 3.37 -16.09 -0.94
CA ASP A 35 2.00 -16.16 -1.44
C ASP A 35 1.81 -15.44 -2.78
N ALA A 36 2.89 -15.05 -3.44
CA ALA A 36 2.83 -14.20 -4.63
C ALA A 36 1.97 -14.81 -5.74
N GLU A 37 2.08 -16.11 -5.97
CA GLU A 37 1.29 -16.82 -6.98
C GLU A 37 -0.21 -16.74 -6.70
N ALA A 38 -0.63 -16.91 -5.44
CA ALA A 38 -2.04 -16.83 -5.08
C ALA A 38 -2.61 -15.42 -5.30
N HIS A 39 -1.85 -14.37 -4.99
CA HIS A 39 -2.24 -12.99 -5.29
C HIS A 39 -2.27 -12.70 -6.79
N ILE A 40 -1.33 -13.25 -7.56
CA ILE A 40 -1.32 -13.16 -9.02
C ILE A 40 -2.57 -13.82 -9.61
N ASN A 41 -2.92 -15.03 -9.16
CA ASN A 41 -4.10 -15.75 -9.62
C ASN A 41 -5.38 -14.96 -9.33
N TYR A 42 -5.47 -14.30 -8.18
CA TYR A 42 -6.59 -13.40 -7.86
C TYR A 42 -6.69 -12.23 -8.86
N VAL A 43 -5.57 -11.57 -9.14
CA VAL A 43 -5.51 -10.48 -10.13
C VAL A 43 -5.89 -10.99 -11.52
N ASP A 44 -5.35 -12.14 -11.93
CA ASP A 44 -5.62 -12.75 -13.23
C ASP A 44 -7.09 -13.13 -13.36
N HIS A 45 -7.73 -13.69 -12.32
CA HIS A 45 -9.16 -13.97 -12.30
C HIS A 45 -9.97 -12.67 -12.47
N LEU A 46 -9.78 -11.72 -11.56
CA LEU A 46 -10.56 -10.48 -11.55
C LEU A 46 -10.45 -9.69 -12.86
N SER A 47 -9.25 -9.68 -13.46
CA SER A 47 -8.99 -8.98 -14.73
C SER A 47 -9.70 -9.57 -15.95
N ARG A 48 -10.20 -10.83 -15.89
CA ARG A 48 -10.96 -11.46 -17.00
C ARG A 48 -12.36 -10.87 -17.11
N TYR A 49 -12.94 -10.49 -15.99
CA TYR A 49 -14.32 -9.99 -15.91
C TYR A 49 -14.40 -8.47 -15.94
N LEU A 50 -13.36 -7.77 -15.43
CA LEU A 50 -13.30 -6.31 -15.48
C LEU A 50 -13.16 -5.80 -16.95
N PRO A 51 -13.77 -4.65 -17.27
CA PRO A 51 -14.54 -3.75 -16.42
C PRO A 51 -16.04 -4.07 -16.34
N LYS A 52 -16.53 -5.17 -16.88
CA LYS A 52 -17.95 -5.46 -16.97
C LYS A 52 -18.58 -5.80 -15.62
N GLU A 53 -17.89 -6.61 -14.84
CA GLU A 53 -18.34 -7.05 -13.52
C GLU A 53 -17.17 -7.33 -12.59
N ILE A 54 -17.45 -7.37 -11.28
CA ILE A 54 -16.50 -7.81 -10.27
C ILE A 54 -16.88 -9.24 -9.90
N ASP A 55 -16.21 -10.20 -10.55
CA ASP A 55 -16.37 -11.62 -10.24
C ASP A 55 -15.28 -12.04 -9.25
N LEU A 56 -15.67 -12.64 -8.13
CA LEU A 56 -14.74 -13.03 -7.08
C LEU A 56 -14.26 -14.46 -7.30
N PRO A 57 -12.95 -14.72 -7.17
CA PRO A 57 -12.45 -16.08 -7.34
C PRO A 57 -12.95 -17.02 -6.25
N SER A 58 -13.04 -18.29 -6.59
CA SER A 58 -13.29 -19.39 -5.65
C SER A 58 -12.00 -19.95 -5.06
N ASP A 59 -12.12 -20.89 -4.12
CA ASP A 59 -10.99 -21.61 -3.54
C ASP A 59 -10.24 -22.52 -4.55
N GLU A 60 -10.91 -22.91 -5.64
CA GLU A 60 -10.30 -23.66 -6.75
C GLU A 60 -9.34 -22.78 -7.57
N GLU A 61 -9.60 -21.46 -7.65
CA GLU A 61 -8.85 -20.52 -8.47
C GLU A 61 -7.66 -19.89 -7.74
N THR A 62 -7.84 -19.60 -6.45
CA THR A 62 -6.78 -19.06 -5.61
C THR A 62 -6.98 -19.32 -4.12
N ARG A 63 -5.91 -19.57 -3.40
CA ARG A 63 -5.93 -19.68 -1.94
C ARG A 63 -6.30 -18.38 -1.23
N GLU A 64 -6.18 -17.25 -1.92
CA GLU A 64 -6.48 -15.91 -1.38
C GLU A 64 -7.94 -15.47 -1.67
N PHE A 65 -8.82 -16.39 -2.08
CA PHE A 65 -10.22 -16.13 -2.46
C PHE A 65 -11.03 -15.38 -1.38
N PHE A 66 -10.68 -15.55 -0.11
CA PHE A 66 -11.33 -14.88 1.03
C PHE A 66 -10.90 -13.41 1.22
N ASN A 67 -9.88 -12.95 0.51
CA ASN A 67 -9.41 -11.59 0.64
C ASN A 67 -10.37 -10.58 0.00
N PRO A 68 -10.54 -9.38 0.59
CA PRO A 68 -11.36 -8.34 0.00
C PRO A 68 -10.85 -7.94 -1.39
N PRO A 69 -11.73 -7.81 -2.41
CA PRO A 69 -11.33 -7.53 -3.79
C PRO A 69 -10.67 -6.17 -3.96
N LEU A 70 -10.89 -5.23 -3.05
CA LEU A 70 -10.38 -3.86 -3.14
C LEU A 70 -8.87 -3.79 -3.35
N ALA A 71 -8.11 -4.68 -2.71
CA ALA A 71 -6.65 -4.74 -2.85
C ALA A 71 -6.20 -5.17 -4.26
N TYR A 72 -7.05 -5.90 -4.95
CA TYR A 72 -6.76 -6.46 -6.27
C TYR A 72 -7.36 -5.65 -7.43
N LEU A 73 -8.25 -4.68 -7.14
CA LEU A 73 -8.85 -3.85 -8.19
C LEU A 73 -7.80 -3.04 -8.97
N VAL A 74 -6.87 -2.41 -8.27
CA VAL A 74 -5.82 -1.60 -8.93
C VAL A 74 -4.96 -2.46 -9.85
N PRO A 75 -4.33 -3.56 -9.40
CA PRO A 75 -3.53 -4.41 -10.29
C PRO A 75 -4.36 -5.01 -11.42
N SER A 76 -5.62 -5.42 -11.18
CA SER A 76 -6.47 -6.00 -12.22
C SER A 76 -6.85 -4.99 -13.30
N LEU A 77 -7.17 -3.74 -12.92
CA LEU A 77 -7.43 -2.68 -13.89
C LEU A 77 -6.19 -2.36 -14.73
N VAL A 78 -5.02 -2.29 -14.10
CA VAL A 78 -3.76 -2.09 -14.82
C VAL A 78 -3.49 -3.24 -15.78
N GLN A 79 -3.79 -4.47 -15.38
CA GLN A 79 -3.65 -5.65 -16.25
C GLN A 79 -4.59 -5.58 -17.45
N VAL A 80 -5.86 -5.18 -17.27
CA VAL A 80 -6.81 -4.98 -18.37
C VAL A 80 -6.30 -3.92 -19.34
N ILE A 81 -5.84 -2.77 -18.83
CA ILE A 81 -5.29 -1.69 -19.66
C ILE A 81 -4.05 -2.17 -20.41
N CYS A 82 -3.14 -2.84 -19.72
CA CYS A 82 -1.91 -3.37 -20.32
C CYS A 82 -2.22 -4.35 -21.44
N ARG A 83 -3.10 -5.34 -21.23
CA ARG A 83 -3.50 -6.30 -22.25
C ARG A 83 -4.10 -5.59 -23.46
N ASN A 84 -5.05 -4.70 -23.26
CA ASN A 84 -5.68 -3.96 -24.35
C ASN A 84 -4.71 -3.07 -25.14
N THR A 85 -3.60 -2.66 -24.54
CA THR A 85 -2.63 -1.77 -25.19
C THR A 85 -1.47 -2.54 -25.80
N ILE A 86 -0.92 -3.53 -25.12
CA ILE A 86 0.31 -4.22 -25.51
C ILE A 86 0.02 -5.48 -26.34
N GLU A 87 -1.04 -6.25 -26.03
CA GLU A 87 -1.41 -7.44 -26.80
C GLU A 87 -1.83 -7.11 -28.25
N SER A 88 -2.20 -5.85 -28.52
CA SER A 88 -2.39 -5.38 -29.90
C SER A 88 -1.08 -5.29 -30.69
N TYR A 89 0.09 -5.27 -30.01
CA TYR A 89 1.42 -5.14 -30.62
C TYR A 89 2.32 -6.35 -30.40
N ASP A 90 2.19 -7.07 -29.29
CA ASP A 90 3.02 -8.23 -28.96
C ASP A 90 2.23 -9.25 -28.12
N PHE A 91 1.85 -10.37 -28.73
CA PHE A 91 1.09 -11.46 -28.10
C PHE A 91 1.84 -12.14 -26.93
N LEU A 92 3.16 -11.98 -26.83
CA LEU A 92 4.01 -12.58 -25.79
C LEU A 92 4.29 -11.64 -24.61
N ALA A 93 3.76 -10.41 -24.64
CA ALA A 93 4.04 -9.44 -23.58
C ALA A 93 3.38 -9.84 -22.25
N ASP A 94 4.20 -10.04 -21.22
CA ASP A 94 3.74 -10.31 -19.86
C ASP A 94 3.44 -9.00 -19.13
N CYS A 95 2.15 -8.75 -18.82
CA CYS A 95 1.70 -7.58 -18.09
C CYS A 95 1.95 -7.65 -16.58
N ARG A 96 2.35 -8.81 -16.03
CA ARG A 96 2.55 -9.01 -14.58
C ARG A 96 3.58 -8.05 -13.98
N PRO A 97 4.77 -7.85 -14.55
CA PRO A 97 5.73 -6.90 -14.02
C PRO A 97 5.19 -5.46 -13.94
N ILE A 98 4.36 -5.07 -14.93
CA ILE A 98 3.80 -3.71 -15.02
C ILE A 98 2.78 -3.49 -13.90
N TYR A 99 1.75 -4.33 -13.82
CA TYR A 99 0.72 -4.14 -12.79
C TYR A 99 1.28 -4.32 -11.38
N ALA A 100 2.21 -5.23 -11.18
CA ALA A 100 2.83 -5.45 -9.90
C ALA A 100 3.64 -4.21 -9.44
N LYS A 101 4.38 -3.59 -10.37
CA LYS A 101 5.15 -2.37 -10.08
C LYS A 101 4.24 -1.17 -9.81
N VAL A 102 3.17 -0.98 -10.58
CA VAL A 102 2.18 0.06 -10.34
C VAL A 102 1.50 -0.13 -8.98
N THR A 103 1.15 -1.37 -8.62
CA THR A 103 0.57 -1.70 -7.32
C THR A 103 1.53 -1.38 -6.18
N GLN A 104 2.81 -1.72 -6.30
CA GLN A 104 3.85 -1.39 -5.33
C GLN A 104 3.95 0.13 -5.08
N ILE A 105 3.92 0.92 -6.15
CA ILE A 105 3.92 2.38 -6.05
C ILE A 105 2.65 2.87 -5.35
N PHE A 106 1.49 2.36 -5.75
CA PHE A 106 0.22 2.76 -5.16
C PHE A 106 0.14 2.41 -3.66
N GLN A 107 0.54 1.21 -3.27
CA GLN A 107 0.60 0.80 -1.85
C GLN A 107 1.58 1.65 -1.04
N SER A 108 2.70 2.06 -1.64
CA SER A 108 3.65 2.98 -1.00
C SER A 108 3.03 4.36 -0.74
N ILE A 109 2.22 4.86 -1.66
CA ILE A 109 1.45 6.11 -1.49
C ILE A 109 0.41 5.94 -0.37
N LEU A 110 -0.36 4.85 -0.35
CA LEU A 110 -1.32 4.56 0.72
C LEU A 110 -0.65 4.51 2.09
N TYR A 111 0.53 3.93 2.17
CA TYR A 111 1.30 3.88 3.42
C TYR A 111 1.75 5.26 3.90
N LEU A 112 2.24 6.11 3.00
CA LEU A 112 2.59 7.49 3.35
C LEU A 112 1.36 8.28 3.82
N LEU A 113 0.20 8.10 3.18
CA LEU A 113 -1.06 8.68 3.62
C LEU A 113 -1.51 8.14 4.98
N THR A 114 -1.32 6.84 5.25
CA THR A 114 -1.56 6.22 6.55
C THR A 114 -0.72 6.89 7.64
N ILE A 115 0.58 7.07 7.40
CA ILE A 115 1.48 7.78 8.32
C ILE A 115 0.98 9.21 8.56
N PHE A 116 0.63 9.92 7.50
CA PHE A 116 0.12 11.30 7.59
C PHE A 116 -1.16 11.37 8.43
N PHE A 117 -2.14 10.50 8.20
CA PHE A 117 -3.39 10.47 8.98
C PHE A 117 -3.15 10.12 10.44
N ASN A 118 -2.26 9.17 10.72
CA ASN A 118 -1.88 8.83 12.09
C ASN A 118 -1.17 9.99 12.82
N LEU A 119 -0.32 10.75 12.11
CA LEU A 119 0.29 11.96 12.69
C LEU A 119 -0.76 13.03 12.99
N LEU A 120 -1.79 13.19 12.13
CA LEU A 120 -2.91 14.08 12.41
C LEU A 120 -3.71 13.63 13.63
N LEU A 121 -3.98 12.31 13.75
CA LEU A 121 -4.64 11.73 14.93
C LEU A 121 -3.83 11.97 16.20
N LEU A 122 -2.54 11.69 16.21
CA LEU A 122 -1.65 11.91 17.34
C LEU A 122 -1.64 13.37 17.78
N LYS A 123 -1.67 14.31 16.84
CA LYS A 123 -1.77 15.74 17.12
C LYS A 123 -3.07 16.10 17.84
N LYS A 124 -4.19 15.42 17.51
CA LYS A 124 -5.48 15.66 18.18
C LYS A 124 -5.52 15.20 19.62
N PHE A 125 -4.89 14.06 19.91
CA PHE A 125 -4.85 13.50 21.27
C PHE A 125 -3.81 14.15 22.17
N ASN A 126 -2.76 14.76 21.60
CA ASN A 126 -1.64 15.24 22.40
C ASN A 126 -1.00 16.51 21.84
N HIS A 127 -1.64 17.65 22.13
CA HIS A 127 -1.30 18.96 21.58
C HIS A 127 0.16 19.42 21.81
N GLN A 128 0.93 18.80 22.69
CA GLN A 128 2.20 19.40 23.14
C GLN A 128 3.45 18.52 22.99
N LYS A 129 3.35 17.27 22.54
CA LYS A 129 4.52 16.39 22.57
C LYS A 129 5.01 15.96 21.19
N SER A 130 5.86 16.77 20.58
CA SER A 130 6.69 16.43 19.41
C SER A 130 7.37 15.06 19.56
N ILE A 131 7.76 14.67 20.77
CA ILE A 131 8.38 13.38 21.08
C ILE A 131 7.49 12.17 20.72
N ILE A 132 6.16 12.30 20.80
CA ILE A 132 5.24 11.21 20.44
C ILE A 132 5.26 11.00 18.92
N ASN A 133 5.23 12.09 18.15
CA ASN A 133 5.32 12.00 16.69
C ASN A 133 6.66 11.41 16.25
N VAL A 134 7.75 11.80 16.89
CA VAL A 134 9.08 11.24 16.64
C VAL A 134 9.13 9.76 17.02
N GLY A 135 8.58 9.38 18.17
CA GLY A 135 8.49 7.99 18.63
C GLY A 135 7.68 7.11 17.67
N TYR A 136 6.54 7.62 17.17
CA TYR A 136 5.73 6.94 16.17
C TYR A 136 6.52 6.74 14.85
N LEU A 137 7.16 7.78 14.33
CA LEU A 137 7.95 7.69 13.11
C LEU A 137 9.15 6.75 13.27
N LEU A 138 9.80 6.76 14.45
CA LEU A 138 10.88 5.83 14.73
C LEU A 138 10.38 4.39 14.72
N LEU A 139 9.25 4.10 15.38
CA LEU A 139 8.63 2.78 15.35
C LEU A 139 8.32 2.33 13.93
N VAL A 140 7.65 3.19 13.15
CA VAL A 140 7.27 2.90 11.76
C VAL A 140 8.51 2.66 10.87
N SER A 141 9.58 3.45 11.06
CA SER A 141 10.80 3.30 10.28
C SER A 141 11.60 2.03 10.57
N LEU A 142 11.47 1.49 11.79
CA LEU A 142 12.16 0.26 12.21
C LEU A 142 11.39 -1.03 11.90
N LEU A 143 10.07 -0.95 11.64
CA LEU A 143 9.25 -2.12 11.35
C LEU A 143 9.48 -2.63 9.91
N ALA A 144 10.52 -3.43 9.71
CA ALA A 144 10.87 -4.02 8.42
C ALA A 144 9.70 -4.80 7.76
N ALA A 145 8.82 -5.41 8.56
CA ALA A 145 7.64 -6.11 8.06
C ALA A 145 6.73 -5.20 7.24
N ASN A 146 6.53 -3.94 7.64
CA ASN A 146 5.70 -2.99 6.90
C ASN A 146 6.24 -2.75 5.48
N TYR A 147 7.54 -2.54 5.33
CA TYR A 147 8.16 -2.31 4.03
C TYR A 147 8.08 -3.53 3.12
N ARG A 148 8.21 -4.73 3.69
CA ARG A 148 8.05 -5.98 2.96
C ARG A 148 6.61 -6.13 2.45
N THR A 149 5.62 -5.92 3.31
CA THR A 149 4.20 -6.03 2.97
C THR A 149 3.81 -5.04 1.87
N ILE A 150 4.32 -3.79 1.94
CA ILE A 150 4.05 -2.75 0.95
C ILE A 150 4.71 -3.06 -0.41
N SER A 151 5.82 -3.79 -0.39
CA SER A 151 6.58 -4.11 -1.61
C SER A 151 5.98 -5.26 -2.42
N MET A 152 4.97 -5.95 -1.90
CA MET A 152 4.26 -7.06 -2.54
C MET A 152 2.81 -6.66 -2.84
N ILE A 153 2.10 -7.45 -3.64
CA ILE A 153 0.65 -7.29 -3.81
C ILE A 153 -0.03 -7.85 -2.56
N ARG A 154 -0.59 -6.96 -1.72
CA ARG A 154 -1.15 -7.31 -0.41
C ARG A 154 -2.36 -6.44 -0.06
N GLY A 155 -3.25 -6.98 0.80
CA GLY A 155 -4.43 -6.27 1.29
C GLY A 155 -4.16 -5.33 2.46
N GLU A 156 -3.13 -5.61 3.26
CA GLU A 156 -2.84 -4.91 4.53
C GLU A 156 -2.62 -3.39 4.37
N PRO A 157 -1.93 -2.89 3.33
CA PRO A 157 -1.78 -1.44 3.14
C PRO A 157 -3.11 -0.71 2.97
N TYR A 158 -4.10 -1.35 2.34
CA TYR A 158 -5.45 -0.80 2.17
C TYR A 158 -6.21 -0.77 3.50
N ILE A 159 -6.13 -1.86 4.28
CA ILE A 159 -6.77 -1.93 5.61
C ILE A 159 -6.21 -0.84 6.52
N LEU A 160 -4.89 -0.69 6.58
CA LEU A 160 -4.23 0.32 7.41
C LEU A 160 -4.65 1.74 6.99
N PHE A 161 -4.71 2.01 5.70
CA PHE A 161 -5.13 3.30 5.16
C PHE A 161 -6.57 3.62 5.55
N PHE A 162 -7.51 2.71 5.25
CA PHE A 162 -8.93 2.95 5.54
C PHE A 162 -9.23 3.03 7.03
N LEU A 163 -8.56 2.21 7.85
CA LEU A 163 -8.68 2.31 9.31
C LEU A 163 -8.21 3.67 9.83
N SER A 164 -7.05 4.15 9.36
CA SER A 164 -6.50 5.44 9.78
C SER A 164 -7.39 6.60 9.33
N LEU A 165 -7.92 6.54 8.12
CA LEU A 165 -8.86 7.52 7.58
C LEU A 165 -10.18 7.50 8.36
N PHE A 166 -10.75 6.32 8.61
CA PHE A 166 -11.98 6.16 9.38
C PHE A 166 -11.84 6.75 10.79
N LEU A 167 -10.76 6.42 11.50
CA LEU A 167 -10.50 6.96 12.84
C LEU A 167 -10.38 8.49 12.79
N LEU A 168 -9.68 9.04 11.80
CA LEU A 168 -9.54 10.49 11.65
C LEU A 168 -10.90 11.16 11.47
N LEU A 169 -11.75 10.64 10.57
CA LEU A 169 -13.09 11.15 10.31
C LEU A 169 -14.01 10.99 11.51
N PHE A 170 -13.97 9.83 12.19
CA PHE A 170 -14.75 9.58 13.39
C PHE A 170 -14.47 10.62 14.48
N PHE A 171 -13.19 10.91 14.73
CA PHE A 171 -12.81 11.93 15.73
C PHE A 171 -13.07 13.37 15.25
N GLU A 172 -13.18 13.63 13.95
CA GLU A 172 -13.65 14.94 13.48
C GLU A 172 -15.16 15.11 13.72
N CYS A 173 -15.96 14.10 13.36
CA CYS A 173 -17.41 14.15 13.50
C CYS A 173 -17.86 14.13 14.98
N SER A 174 -17.12 13.49 15.87
CA SER A 174 -17.46 13.42 17.31
C SER A 174 -17.25 14.72 18.08
N LYS A 175 -16.61 15.74 17.48
CA LYS A 175 -16.37 17.04 18.11
C LYS A 175 -17.46 18.08 17.79
N ASN A 176 -18.32 17.80 16.83
CA ASN A 176 -19.48 18.61 16.49
C ASN A 176 -20.74 18.08 17.18
#